data_046a2b9bb398c204854ffbdae84887e3
#
_entry.id   046a2b9bb398c204854ffbdae84887e3
#
_cell.length_a   1.000
_cell.length_b   1.000
_cell.length_c   1.000
_cell.angle_alpha   90.00
_cell.angle_beta   90.00
_cell.angle_gamma   90.00
#
_symmetry.space_group_name_H-M   'P 1'
#
loop_
_entity.id
_entity.type
_entity.pdbx_description
1 polymer ?
#
loop_
_entity_poly.entity_id
_entity_poly.type
_entity_poly.pdbx_seq_one_letter_code
_entity_poly.pdbx_strand_id
1 'polypeptide(L)'
;MMNMKQIRLAAILVAALAMSACANKPDENAQANAAGQASPGSQQDFVVNVGDRVFFETDSTELTPQSRATLDKQAQWLTTYSQYGQFTVEGHADERGTREYNIALGARRAQTVRDYLASRGIQASRMRTISYGKERPVAVCNDISCWSQNRRVVTVLNASS
;
A
#
# COMPACT_ATOMS: atom_id res chain seq x y z
N MET A 1 18.67 -73.27 12.62
CA MET A 1 18.82 -72.69 13.96
C MET A 1 19.72 -71.48 13.83
N MET A 2 19.17 -70.28 13.85
CA MET A 2 19.95 -69.06 13.74
C MET A 2 20.55 -68.73 15.12
N ASN A 3 21.84 -68.46 15.15
CA ASN A 3 22.64 -68.36 16.37
C ASN A 3 22.31 -67.00 17.02
N MET A 4 22.10 -66.92 18.34
CA MET A 4 21.69 -65.78 19.15
C MET A 4 22.61 -64.54 18.98
N LYS A 5 23.82 -64.72 18.52
CA LYS A 5 24.79 -63.67 18.14
C LYS A 5 24.39 -62.93 16.83
N GLN A 6 23.79 -63.67 15.90
CA GLN A 6 23.34 -63.11 14.61
C GLN A 6 22.09 -62.19 14.79
N ILE A 7 21.22 -62.54 15.74
CA ILE A 7 20.02 -61.75 16.04
C ILE A 7 20.37 -60.42 16.70
N ARG A 8 21.42 -60.36 17.52
CA ARG A 8 21.86 -59.11 18.17
C ARG A 8 22.54 -58.15 17.20
N LEU A 9 23.21 -58.62 16.19
CA LEU A 9 23.82 -57.80 15.14
C LEU A 9 22.78 -57.23 14.18
N ALA A 10 21.72 -57.96 13.86
CA ALA A 10 20.63 -57.50 13.01
C ALA A 10 19.77 -56.42 13.71
N ALA A 11 19.58 -56.56 15.05
CA ALA A 11 18.85 -55.57 15.84
C ALA A 11 19.57 -54.21 15.96
N ILE A 12 20.91 -54.21 15.98
CA ILE A 12 21.73 -52.99 16.06
C ILE A 12 21.75 -52.25 14.71
N LEU A 13 21.70 -52.96 13.59
CA LEU A 13 21.69 -52.36 12.26
C LEU A 13 20.34 -51.68 11.91
N VAL A 14 19.22 -52.19 12.41
CA VAL A 14 17.91 -51.61 12.20
C VAL A 14 17.70 -50.34 13.07
N ALA A 15 18.33 -50.27 14.25
CA ALA A 15 18.25 -49.09 15.11
C ALA A 15 19.07 -47.90 14.59
N ALA A 16 20.10 -48.12 13.74
CA ALA A 16 20.92 -47.04 13.18
C ALA A 16 20.31 -46.35 11.94
N LEU A 17 19.30 -46.95 11.30
CA LEU A 17 18.60 -46.31 10.14
C LEU A 17 17.41 -45.41 10.52
N ALA A 18 17.00 -45.39 11.80
CA ALA A 18 15.84 -44.63 12.22
C ALA A 18 16.16 -43.19 12.69
N MET A 19 17.41 -42.76 12.71
CA MET A 19 17.80 -41.42 13.18
C MET A 19 18.21 -40.43 12.06
N SER A 20 17.95 -40.74 10.80
CA SER A 20 18.30 -39.85 9.68
C SER A 20 17.12 -39.10 9.06
N ALA A 21 15.98 -39.04 9.72
CA ALA A 21 14.75 -38.39 9.18
C ALA A 21 14.30 -37.15 9.95
N CYS A 22 15.23 -36.40 10.56
CA CYS A 22 14.93 -35.14 11.20
C CYS A 22 15.94 -34.06 10.81
N ALA A 23 16.08 -33.80 9.52
CA ALA A 23 16.72 -32.56 9.06
C ALA A 23 16.11 -32.14 7.73
N ASN A 24 15.41 -31.07 7.82
CA ASN A 24 14.81 -30.16 6.85
C ASN A 24 13.26 -30.18 6.86
N LYS A 25 12.68 -29.66 7.94
CA LYS A 25 11.46 -28.89 7.77
C LYS A 25 11.91 -27.55 7.19
N PRO A 26 11.44 -27.13 6.00
CA PRO A 26 11.55 -25.74 5.59
C PRO A 26 10.80 -24.93 6.67
N ASP A 27 11.41 -23.87 7.17
CA ASP A 27 10.76 -22.94 8.05
C ASP A 27 9.53 -22.36 7.33
N GLU A 28 8.35 -22.90 7.58
CA GLU A 28 7.08 -22.33 7.12
C GLU A 28 6.90 -20.88 7.63
N ASN A 29 7.63 -20.49 8.67
CA ASN A 29 7.68 -19.13 9.19
C ASN A 29 8.53 -18.16 8.35
N ALA A 30 9.49 -18.63 7.57
CA ALA A 30 10.28 -17.78 6.68
C ALA A 30 9.48 -17.34 5.45
N GLN A 31 8.55 -18.19 4.97
CA GLN A 31 7.66 -17.86 3.85
C GLN A 31 6.48 -16.98 4.25
N ALA A 32 5.98 -17.12 5.49
CA ALA A 32 4.92 -16.24 6.00
C ALA A 32 5.38 -14.79 6.21
N ASN A 33 6.65 -14.56 6.54
CA ASN A 33 7.23 -13.21 6.65
C ASN A 33 7.59 -12.58 5.29
N ALA A 34 7.86 -13.38 4.27
CA ALA A 34 8.12 -12.88 2.91
C ALA A 34 6.84 -12.47 2.16
N ALA A 35 5.68 -13.03 2.50
CA ALA A 35 4.39 -12.69 1.89
C ALA A 35 3.80 -11.37 2.41
N GLY A 36 4.37 -10.75 3.46
CA GLY A 36 3.90 -9.49 4.05
C GLY A 36 4.74 -8.25 3.71
N GLN A 37 5.92 -8.40 3.12
CA GLN A 37 6.77 -7.27 2.75
C GLN A 37 6.56 -6.92 1.28
N ALA A 38 6.05 -5.71 1.05
CA ALA A 38 5.90 -5.18 -0.31
C ALA A 38 7.28 -5.02 -0.96
N SER A 39 7.46 -5.61 -2.14
CA SER A 39 8.70 -5.48 -2.90
C SER A 39 8.97 -4.00 -3.22
N PRO A 40 10.18 -3.47 -2.97
CA PRO A 40 10.52 -2.08 -3.26
C PRO A 40 10.18 -1.71 -4.71
N GLY A 41 9.50 -0.57 -4.90
CA GLY A 41 9.08 -0.09 -6.21
C GLY A 41 7.82 -0.76 -6.78
N SER A 42 7.15 -1.63 -6.03
CA SER A 42 5.83 -2.16 -6.41
C SER A 42 4.69 -1.20 -6.03
N GLN A 43 3.51 -1.34 -6.65
CA GLN A 43 2.33 -0.59 -6.22
C GLN A 43 1.98 -0.84 -4.74
N GLN A 44 2.21 -2.06 -4.26
CA GLN A 44 2.00 -2.41 -2.85
C GLN A 44 2.96 -1.65 -1.94
N ASP A 45 4.23 -1.49 -2.34
CA ASP A 45 5.22 -0.68 -1.64
C ASP A 45 4.77 0.79 -1.52
N PHE A 46 4.27 1.37 -2.62
CA PHE A 46 3.73 2.72 -2.62
C PHE A 46 2.56 2.88 -1.64
N VAL A 47 1.61 1.95 -1.65
CA VAL A 47 0.43 2.01 -0.77
C VAL A 47 0.79 1.83 0.71
N VAL A 48 1.64 0.83 1.02
CA VAL A 48 1.88 0.40 2.42
C VAL A 48 2.98 1.22 3.09
N ASN A 49 4.10 1.46 2.39
CA ASN A 49 5.29 2.07 2.99
C ASN A 49 5.37 3.58 2.77
N VAL A 50 4.88 4.07 1.63
CA VAL A 50 4.89 5.50 1.29
C VAL A 50 3.61 6.18 1.73
N GLY A 51 2.46 5.53 1.49
CA GLY A 51 1.12 6.06 1.66
C GLY A 51 0.58 6.71 0.39
N ASP A 52 -0.47 6.13 -0.16
CA ASP A 52 -1.09 6.55 -1.41
C ASP A 52 -2.03 7.75 -1.27
N ARG A 53 -2.35 8.18 -0.02
CA ARG A 53 -3.38 9.19 0.24
C ARG A 53 -2.98 10.23 1.27
N VAL A 54 -3.61 11.39 1.15
CA VAL A 54 -3.50 12.49 2.11
C VAL A 54 -4.90 12.98 2.48
N PHE A 55 -5.03 13.54 3.68
CA PHE A 55 -6.30 13.96 4.25
C PHE A 55 -6.39 15.48 4.39
N PHE A 56 -7.64 15.96 4.42
CA PHE A 56 -7.96 17.39 4.52
C PHE A 56 -8.92 17.66 5.68
N GLU A 57 -8.80 18.86 6.22
CA GLU A 57 -9.76 19.36 7.20
C GLU A 57 -11.13 19.66 6.55
N THR A 58 -12.15 19.84 7.39
CA THR A 58 -13.50 20.19 6.94
C THR A 58 -13.44 21.45 6.08
N ASP A 59 -14.06 21.37 4.90
CA ASP A 59 -14.19 22.50 3.95
C ASP A 59 -12.85 23.16 3.55
N SER A 60 -11.73 22.45 3.73
CA SER A 60 -10.39 22.94 3.44
C SER A 60 -9.79 22.26 2.21
N THR A 61 -8.95 23.02 1.52
CA THR A 61 -8.06 22.57 0.44
C THR A 61 -6.59 22.72 0.83
N GLU A 62 -6.30 23.10 2.07
CA GLU A 62 -4.94 23.28 2.55
C GLU A 62 -4.31 21.97 2.97
N LEU A 63 -3.03 21.79 2.62
CA LEU A 63 -2.25 20.63 3.04
C LEU A 63 -1.77 20.82 4.49
N THR A 64 -2.13 19.85 5.33
CA THR A 64 -1.58 19.77 6.68
C THR A 64 -0.08 19.43 6.64
N PRO A 65 0.69 19.67 7.72
CA PRO A 65 2.08 19.23 7.81
C PRO A 65 2.24 17.71 7.56
N GLN A 66 1.31 16.90 8.07
CA GLN A 66 1.29 15.46 7.86
C GLN A 66 1.06 15.11 6.37
N SER A 67 0.12 15.78 5.71
CA SER A 67 -0.14 15.59 4.28
C SER A 67 1.09 15.95 3.43
N ARG A 68 1.77 17.05 3.76
CA ARG A 68 3.01 17.46 3.07
C ARG A 68 4.11 16.42 3.24
N ALA A 69 4.32 15.90 4.46
CA ALA A 69 5.32 14.86 4.71
C ALA A 69 5.05 13.58 3.91
N THR A 70 3.78 13.18 3.77
CA THR A 70 3.39 12.04 2.91
C THR A 70 3.67 12.34 1.44
N LEU A 71 3.31 13.53 0.94
CA LEU A 71 3.55 13.92 -0.44
C LEU A 71 5.05 14.05 -0.78
N ASP A 72 5.88 14.46 0.18
CA ASP A 72 7.34 14.47 0.02
C ASP A 72 7.88 13.05 -0.22
N LYS A 73 7.40 12.06 0.55
CA LYS A 73 7.71 10.64 0.33
C LYS A 73 7.21 10.14 -1.03
N GLN A 74 5.98 10.52 -1.41
CA GLN A 74 5.44 10.17 -2.72
C GLN A 74 6.29 10.74 -3.86
N ALA A 75 6.68 12.00 -3.78
CA ALA A 75 7.51 12.65 -4.80
C ALA A 75 8.88 11.95 -4.92
N GLN A 76 9.53 11.63 -3.81
CA GLN A 76 10.80 10.89 -3.79
C GLN A 76 10.64 9.50 -4.44
N TRP A 77 9.60 8.76 -4.06
CA TRP A 77 9.32 7.43 -4.61
C TRP A 77 9.02 7.48 -6.11
N LEU A 78 8.15 8.41 -6.57
CA LEU A 78 7.79 8.60 -7.97
C LEU A 78 8.95 9.07 -8.85
N THR A 79 9.96 9.70 -8.26
CA THR A 79 11.22 10.06 -8.93
C THR A 79 12.12 8.85 -9.09
N THR A 80 12.21 8.03 -8.03
CA THR A 80 13.04 6.81 -8.03
C THR A 80 12.49 5.74 -8.97
N TYR A 81 11.16 5.56 -8.98
CA TYR A 81 10.48 4.52 -9.77
C TYR A 81 9.74 5.11 -10.97
N SER A 82 10.51 5.57 -11.96
CA SER A 82 10.00 6.28 -13.15
C SER A 82 9.18 5.41 -14.11
N GLN A 83 9.15 4.08 -13.93
CA GLN A 83 8.30 3.16 -14.70
C GLN A 83 6.80 3.47 -14.58
N TYR A 84 6.37 4.14 -13.51
CA TYR A 84 5.02 4.66 -13.37
C TYR A 84 4.93 6.03 -14.07
N GLY A 85 4.94 6.01 -15.40
CA GLY A 85 5.02 7.21 -16.24
C GLY A 85 3.88 8.20 -16.03
N GLN A 86 2.63 7.70 -15.93
CA GLN A 86 1.43 8.48 -15.64
C GLN A 86 0.69 7.94 -14.44
N PHE A 87 0.06 8.84 -13.68
CA PHE A 87 -0.78 8.47 -12.53
C PHE A 87 -1.93 9.47 -12.36
N THR A 88 -2.94 9.07 -11.61
CA THR A 88 -4.14 9.89 -11.37
C THR A 88 -4.17 10.37 -9.93
N VAL A 89 -4.50 11.65 -9.74
CA VAL A 89 -4.72 12.28 -8.44
C VAL A 89 -6.23 12.44 -8.26
N GLU A 90 -6.82 11.61 -7.41
CA GLU A 90 -8.26 11.51 -7.20
C GLU A 90 -8.69 12.31 -5.97
N GLY A 91 -9.56 13.32 -6.15
CA GLY A 91 -10.07 14.15 -5.07
C GLY A 91 -11.44 13.69 -4.58
N HIS A 92 -11.59 13.67 -3.25
CA HIS A 92 -12.80 13.24 -2.55
C HIS A 92 -13.22 14.22 -1.46
N ALA A 93 -14.50 14.17 -1.13
CA ALA A 93 -15.12 14.94 -0.05
C ALA A 93 -15.98 14.05 0.84
N ASP A 94 -16.34 14.52 2.01
CA ASP A 94 -17.35 13.86 2.84
C ASP A 94 -18.77 14.08 2.29
N GLU A 95 -19.76 13.42 2.86
CA GLU A 95 -21.14 13.37 2.35
C GLU A 95 -21.93 14.68 2.50
N ARG A 96 -21.47 15.61 3.34
CA ARG A 96 -22.18 16.85 3.66
C ARG A 96 -22.15 17.84 2.49
N GLY A 97 -23.24 18.58 2.30
CA GLY A 97 -23.38 19.56 1.21
C GLY A 97 -23.87 18.96 -0.11
N THR A 98 -23.97 19.80 -1.14
CA THR A 98 -24.47 19.40 -2.46
C THR A 98 -23.45 18.58 -3.22
N ARG A 99 -23.92 17.85 -4.24
CA ARG A 99 -23.06 17.07 -5.13
C ARG A 99 -22.10 17.97 -5.89
N GLU A 100 -22.62 19.06 -6.46
CA GLU A 100 -21.86 20.01 -7.27
C GLU A 100 -20.75 20.68 -6.46
N TYR A 101 -21.08 21.11 -5.24
CA TYR A 101 -20.10 21.67 -4.30
C TYR A 101 -18.96 20.68 -4.01
N ASN A 102 -19.28 19.42 -3.70
CA ASN A 102 -18.29 18.41 -3.36
C ASN A 102 -17.44 17.97 -4.56
N ILE A 103 -17.99 17.95 -5.77
CA ILE A 103 -17.20 17.73 -6.99
C ILE A 103 -16.17 18.87 -7.16
N ALA A 104 -16.60 20.12 -6.97
CA ALA A 104 -15.69 21.27 -7.05
C ALA A 104 -14.63 21.24 -5.93
N LEU A 105 -15.01 20.88 -4.69
CA LEU A 105 -14.10 20.79 -3.56
C LEU A 105 -13.05 19.69 -3.77
N GLY A 106 -13.48 18.50 -4.23
CA GLY A 106 -12.57 17.41 -4.56
C GLY A 106 -11.62 17.77 -5.70
N ALA A 107 -12.08 18.49 -6.71
CA ALA A 107 -11.23 18.96 -7.81
C ALA A 107 -10.16 19.95 -7.31
N ARG A 108 -10.51 20.90 -6.45
CA ARG A 108 -9.55 21.84 -5.84
C ARG A 108 -8.51 21.11 -4.98
N ARG A 109 -8.92 20.12 -4.18
CA ARG A 109 -8.01 19.27 -3.38
C ARG A 109 -7.03 18.51 -4.26
N ALA A 110 -7.53 17.86 -5.32
CA ALA A 110 -6.67 17.15 -6.28
C ALA A 110 -5.68 18.10 -6.96
N GLN A 111 -6.12 19.31 -7.32
CA GLN A 111 -5.24 20.32 -7.91
C GLN A 111 -4.14 20.78 -6.92
N THR A 112 -4.49 21.00 -5.66
CA THR A 112 -3.51 21.35 -4.60
C THR A 112 -2.43 20.28 -4.46
N VAL A 113 -2.81 19.00 -4.45
CA VAL A 113 -1.85 17.88 -4.38
C VAL A 113 -0.97 17.83 -5.64
N ARG A 114 -1.58 17.98 -6.82
CA ARG A 114 -0.83 18.02 -8.10
C ARG A 114 0.19 19.15 -8.12
N ASP A 115 -0.18 20.34 -7.69
CA ASP A 115 0.70 21.50 -7.66
C ASP A 115 1.84 21.31 -6.64
N TYR A 116 1.55 20.72 -5.49
CA TYR A 116 2.57 20.36 -4.51
C TYR A 116 3.58 19.34 -5.06
N LEU A 117 3.11 18.26 -5.68
CA LEU A 117 3.99 17.26 -6.30
C LEU A 117 4.82 17.88 -7.43
N ALA A 118 4.25 18.80 -8.22
CA ALA A 118 4.98 19.54 -9.24
C ALA A 118 6.08 20.40 -8.62
N SER A 119 5.83 21.07 -7.51
CA SER A 119 6.85 21.84 -6.76
C SER A 119 7.98 20.98 -6.22
N ARG A 120 7.75 19.66 -6.10
CA ARG A 120 8.76 18.64 -5.69
C ARG A 120 9.45 17.98 -6.88
N GLY A 121 9.26 18.50 -8.09
CA GLY A 121 9.96 18.06 -9.30
C GLY A 121 9.23 17.00 -10.12
N ILE A 122 7.98 16.63 -9.75
CA ILE A 122 7.20 15.71 -10.59
C ILE A 122 6.62 16.49 -11.79
N GLN A 123 6.89 16.00 -13.01
CA GLN A 123 6.40 16.64 -14.23
C GLN A 123 4.87 16.66 -14.27
N ALA A 124 4.29 17.83 -14.55
CA ALA A 124 2.84 18.02 -14.59
C ALA A 124 2.13 17.14 -15.62
N SER A 125 2.80 16.78 -16.71
CA SER A 125 2.30 15.88 -17.76
C SER A 125 2.11 14.42 -17.28
N ARG A 126 2.74 14.03 -16.18
CA ARG A 126 2.55 12.71 -15.56
C ARG A 126 1.28 12.62 -14.72
N MET A 127 0.68 13.76 -14.38
CA MET A 127 -0.39 13.85 -13.39
C MET A 127 -1.72 14.23 -14.04
N ARG A 128 -2.69 13.33 -13.97
CA ARG A 128 -4.10 13.60 -14.29
C ARG A 128 -4.87 13.81 -13.00
N THR A 129 -5.70 14.84 -12.92
CA THR A 129 -6.60 15.06 -11.79
C THR A 129 -8.02 14.62 -12.15
N ILE A 130 -8.73 14.05 -11.18
CA ILE A 130 -10.15 13.73 -11.27
C ILE A 130 -10.80 14.00 -9.91
N SER A 131 -12.06 14.43 -9.90
CA SER A 131 -12.84 14.53 -8.68
C SER A 131 -14.04 13.59 -8.71
N TYR A 132 -14.18 12.84 -7.65
CA TYR A 132 -15.38 12.06 -7.37
C TYR A 132 -16.29 12.72 -6.34
N GLY A 133 -15.89 13.89 -5.80
CA GLY A 133 -16.65 14.55 -4.77
C GLY A 133 -16.99 13.58 -3.63
N LYS A 134 -18.27 13.46 -3.29
CA LYS A 134 -18.78 12.54 -2.25
C LYS A 134 -19.25 11.17 -2.78
N GLU A 135 -19.10 10.89 -4.09
CA GLU A 135 -19.70 9.73 -4.74
C GLU A 135 -18.96 8.40 -4.45
N ARG A 136 -17.74 8.46 -3.90
CA ARG A 136 -16.93 7.27 -3.58
C ARG A 136 -16.44 7.29 -2.13
N PRO A 137 -17.36 7.15 -1.15
CA PRO A 137 -16.97 7.10 0.25
C PRO A 137 -16.19 5.81 0.56
N VAL A 138 -15.21 5.90 1.46
CA VAL A 138 -14.48 4.73 2.04
C VAL A 138 -15.00 4.38 3.43
N ALA A 139 -15.71 5.30 4.09
CA ALA A 139 -16.35 5.09 5.37
C ALA A 139 -17.78 5.66 5.31
N VAL A 140 -18.76 4.89 5.80
CA VAL A 140 -20.18 5.22 5.73
C VAL A 140 -20.75 5.22 7.15
N CYS A 141 -20.82 6.39 7.75
CA CYS A 141 -21.51 6.68 9.01
C CYS A 141 -21.74 8.20 9.08
N ASN A 142 -22.63 8.64 9.94
CA ASN A 142 -22.98 10.07 10.06
C ASN A 142 -22.24 10.72 11.24
N ASP A 143 -20.90 10.64 11.23
CA ASP A 143 -20.06 11.27 12.23
C ASP A 143 -18.65 11.59 11.70
N ILE A 144 -17.87 12.29 12.56
CA ILE A 144 -16.53 12.78 12.21
C ILE A 144 -15.54 11.67 11.87
N SER A 145 -15.71 10.46 12.40
CA SER A 145 -14.80 9.33 12.17
C SER A 145 -14.85 8.86 10.72
N CYS A 146 -16.03 8.86 10.09
CA CYS A 146 -16.19 8.56 8.66
C CYS A 146 -15.85 9.77 7.78
N TRP A 147 -16.31 10.96 8.16
CA TRP A 147 -16.08 12.17 7.35
C TRP A 147 -14.58 12.47 7.18
N SER A 148 -13.79 12.29 8.23
CA SER A 148 -12.35 12.51 8.18
C SER A 148 -11.64 11.57 7.19
N GLN A 149 -12.09 10.34 7.06
CA GLN A 149 -11.55 9.36 6.10
C GLN A 149 -11.97 9.66 4.65
N ASN A 150 -13.16 10.26 4.47
CA ASN A 150 -13.69 10.61 3.17
C ASN A 150 -13.05 11.88 2.58
N ARG A 151 -12.62 12.83 3.43
CA ARG A 151 -11.91 14.06 3.02
C ARG A 151 -10.46 13.74 2.65
N ARG A 152 -10.25 13.19 1.48
CA ARG A 152 -8.93 12.71 1.05
C ARG A 152 -8.62 12.99 -0.41
N VAL A 153 -7.36 12.91 -0.75
CA VAL A 153 -6.87 12.76 -2.12
C VAL A 153 -6.05 11.48 -2.19
N VAL A 154 -6.26 10.71 -3.24
CA VAL A 154 -5.56 9.44 -3.49
C VAL A 154 -4.70 9.57 -4.74
N THR A 155 -3.44 9.19 -4.65
CA THR A 155 -2.54 9.06 -5.79
C THR A 155 -2.60 7.62 -6.30
N VAL A 156 -3.19 7.43 -7.49
CA VAL A 156 -3.42 6.11 -8.10
C VAL A 156 -2.40 5.90 -9.20
N LEU A 157 -1.50 4.95 -9.00
CA LEU A 157 -0.51 4.57 -10.00
C LEU A 157 -1.21 3.80 -11.12
N ASN A 158 -1.08 4.30 -12.37
CA ASN A 158 -1.53 3.54 -13.51
C ASN A 158 -0.49 2.46 -13.83
N ALA A 159 -0.90 1.21 -13.88
CA ALA A 159 -0.02 0.18 -14.42
C ALA A 159 0.31 0.56 -15.87
N SER A 160 1.59 0.68 -16.21
CA SER A 160 2.01 0.76 -17.59
C SER A 160 1.60 -0.55 -18.27
N SER A 161 0.60 -0.49 -19.14
CA SER A 161 0.23 -1.58 -20.05
C SER A 161 1.32 -1.80 -21.09
#